data_560b5d2a0406df7b3298c1489f69f91c
#
_entry.id   560b5d2a0406df7b3298c1489f69f91c
#
_cell.length_a   1.000
_cell.length_b   1.000
_cell.length_c   1.000
_cell.angle_alpha   90.00
_cell.angle_beta   90.00
_cell.angle_gamma   90.00
#
_symmetry.space_group_name_H-M   'P 1'
#
loop_
_entity.id
_entity.type
_entity.pdbx_description
1 polymer ?
#
loop_
_entity_poly.entity_id
_entity_poly.type
_entity_poly.pdbx_seq_one_letter_code
_entity_poly.pdbx_strand_id
1 'polypeptide(L)'
;LAVEVFHNFTLLHDDIMDNADLRRGKETVHKKWNNNVAILSGDAMTILAYKLLVKTDKQFIAPIIDVFNEFSIGVCEGQQYDMDYESMKYVTQEEYTKMIELKTAVLLKGALQIGAIIGEARDSDIHEIGEFGKNIGIAFQLQDDLLDAYGDSTVFGKKQGGDIVANKKTILTIKAFNNAKGSNLEDLHNFYQTTTLDAAIKVPEVIKIFDDTKVKEETELLISNYYMKALESIEKIEVSPSRKEVLSTIAQRIMTRNS
;
A
#
# COMPACT_ATOMS: atom_id res chain seq x y z
N LEU A 1 -18.04 5.95 4.42
CA LEU A 1 -18.37 4.67 5.09
C LEU A 1 -18.29 3.49 4.11
N ALA A 2 -18.87 3.56 2.89
CA ALA A 2 -18.80 2.46 1.91
C ALA A 2 -17.36 2.05 1.58
N VAL A 3 -16.49 3.01 1.27
CA VAL A 3 -15.07 2.79 1.00
C VAL A 3 -14.36 2.12 2.18
N GLU A 4 -14.67 2.52 3.42
CA GLU A 4 -14.09 1.91 4.62
C GLU A 4 -14.55 0.46 4.83
N VAL A 5 -15.82 0.16 4.53
CA VAL A 5 -16.34 -1.21 4.59
C VAL A 5 -15.65 -2.07 3.53
N PHE A 6 -15.47 -1.55 2.32
CA PHE A 6 -14.72 -2.23 1.26
C PHE A 6 -13.25 -2.45 1.66
N HIS A 7 -12.59 -1.44 2.19
CA HIS A 7 -11.21 -1.56 2.68
C HIS A 7 -11.09 -2.67 3.75
N ASN A 8 -12.01 -2.74 4.71
CA ASN A 8 -11.96 -3.81 5.70
C ASN A 8 -12.25 -5.19 5.10
N PHE A 9 -13.05 -5.28 4.04
CA PHE A 9 -13.21 -6.51 3.25
C PHE A 9 -11.86 -6.93 2.64
N THR A 10 -11.16 -6.01 1.95
CA THR A 10 -9.87 -6.34 1.32
C THR A 10 -8.84 -6.80 2.35
N LEU A 11 -8.75 -6.14 3.52
CA LEU A 11 -7.86 -6.56 4.61
C LEU A 11 -8.20 -7.96 5.15
N LEU A 12 -9.49 -8.30 5.20
CA LEU A 12 -9.95 -9.59 5.71
C LEU A 12 -9.58 -10.74 4.77
N HIS A 13 -9.70 -10.52 3.45
CA HIS A 13 -9.29 -11.49 2.44
C HIS A 13 -7.76 -11.57 2.30
N ASP A 14 -7.06 -10.44 2.38
CA ASP A 14 -5.60 -10.34 2.42
C ASP A 14 -5.02 -11.18 3.59
N ASP A 15 -5.60 -11.08 4.78
CA ASP A 15 -5.22 -11.90 5.95
C ASP A 15 -5.29 -13.41 5.68
N ILE A 16 -6.27 -13.86 4.88
CA ILE A 16 -6.39 -15.28 4.50
C ILE A 16 -5.27 -15.66 3.53
N MET A 17 -5.02 -14.83 2.51
CA MET A 17 -4.03 -15.07 1.46
C MET A 17 -2.62 -15.09 2.04
N ASP A 18 -2.30 -14.14 2.93
CA ASP A 18 -1.02 -14.03 3.64
C ASP A 18 -0.90 -15.02 4.81
N ASN A 19 -1.96 -15.78 5.14
CA ASN A 19 -2.04 -16.64 6.32
C ASN A 19 -1.64 -15.91 7.62
N ALA A 20 -2.01 -14.64 7.74
CA ALA A 20 -1.63 -13.76 8.83
C ALA A 20 -2.32 -14.15 10.15
N ASP A 21 -1.55 -14.31 11.25
CA ASP A 21 -2.11 -14.65 12.55
C ASP A 21 -2.79 -13.47 13.24
N LEU A 22 -2.23 -12.28 13.08
CA LEU A 22 -2.66 -11.07 13.78
C LEU A 22 -2.85 -9.89 12.81
N ARG A 23 -3.90 -9.09 13.06
CA ARG A 23 -4.14 -7.79 12.45
C ARG A 23 -4.42 -6.76 13.55
N ARG A 24 -3.61 -5.70 13.61
CA ARG A 24 -3.72 -4.64 14.64
C ARG A 24 -3.73 -5.21 16.08
N GLY A 25 -2.88 -6.22 16.33
CA GLY A 25 -2.72 -6.87 17.64
C GLY A 25 -3.85 -7.83 18.05
N LYS A 26 -4.79 -8.12 17.14
CA LYS A 26 -5.90 -9.08 17.35
C LYS A 26 -5.78 -10.24 16.39
N GLU A 27 -6.26 -11.43 16.80
CA GLU A 27 -6.37 -12.57 15.90
C GLU A 27 -7.19 -12.21 14.66
N THR A 28 -6.70 -12.65 13.49
CA THR A 28 -7.41 -12.49 12.22
C THR A 28 -8.67 -13.34 12.20
N VAL A 29 -9.64 -12.99 11.36
CA VAL A 29 -10.95 -13.67 11.33
C VAL A 29 -10.80 -15.15 10.99
N HIS A 30 -9.93 -15.49 10.03
CA HIS A 30 -9.72 -16.88 9.62
C HIS A 30 -9.02 -17.74 10.69
N LYS A 31 -8.19 -17.14 11.55
CA LYS A 31 -7.57 -17.83 12.69
C LYS A 31 -8.56 -18.03 13.84
N LYS A 32 -9.32 -16.97 14.13
CA LYS A 32 -10.30 -17.00 15.24
C LYS A 32 -11.49 -17.94 14.98
N TRP A 33 -11.94 -18.06 13.72
CA TRP A 33 -13.03 -18.92 13.32
C TRP A 33 -12.57 -19.96 12.29
N ASN A 34 -12.59 -19.64 11.00
CA ASN A 34 -12.04 -20.44 9.90
C ASN A 34 -12.09 -19.63 8.59
N ASN A 35 -11.46 -20.17 7.54
CA ASN A 35 -11.39 -19.52 6.22
C ASN A 35 -12.79 -19.28 5.61
N ASN A 36 -13.72 -20.23 5.73
CA ASN A 36 -15.06 -20.09 5.14
C ASN A 36 -15.84 -18.94 5.77
N VAL A 37 -15.76 -18.78 7.09
CA VAL A 37 -16.38 -17.65 7.81
C VAL A 37 -15.75 -16.33 7.34
N ALA A 38 -14.44 -16.28 7.19
CA ALA A 38 -13.74 -15.08 6.74
C ALA A 38 -14.14 -14.73 5.30
N ILE A 39 -14.15 -15.68 4.37
CA ILE A 39 -14.56 -15.47 2.97
C ILE A 39 -15.99 -14.92 2.90
N LEU A 40 -16.96 -15.62 3.51
CA LEU A 40 -18.37 -15.21 3.47
C LEU A 40 -18.61 -13.85 4.15
N SER A 41 -17.85 -13.54 5.21
CA SER A 41 -17.91 -12.22 5.86
C SER A 41 -17.43 -11.12 4.93
N GLY A 42 -16.33 -11.35 4.21
CA GLY A 42 -15.80 -10.41 3.22
C GLY A 42 -16.76 -10.19 2.05
N ASP A 43 -17.35 -11.28 1.51
CA ASP A 43 -18.35 -11.20 0.44
C ASP A 43 -19.56 -10.35 0.89
N ALA A 44 -20.06 -10.59 2.10
CA ALA A 44 -21.15 -9.82 2.68
C ALA A 44 -20.77 -8.33 2.88
N MET A 45 -19.53 -8.03 3.27
CA MET A 45 -19.04 -6.66 3.40
C MET A 45 -18.97 -5.96 2.05
N THR A 46 -18.58 -6.63 0.97
CA THR A 46 -18.59 -6.06 -0.39
C THR A 46 -20.01 -5.64 -0.79
N ILE A 47 -20.99 -6.53 -0.60
CA ILE A 47 -22.42 -6.23 -0.86
C ILE A 47 -22.88 -5.06 0.00
N LEU A 48 -22.46 -5.01 1.27
CA LEU A 48 -22.81 -3.91 2.19
C LEU A 48 -22.21 -2.58 1.71
N ALA A 49 -20.98 -2.57 1.17
CA ALA A 49 -20.37 -1.39 0.61
C ALA A 49 -21.23 -0.81 -0.53
N TYR A 50 -21.68 -1.65 -1.47
CA TYR A 50 -22.62 -1.21 -2.53
C TYR A 50 -23.95 -0.70 -1.96
N LYS A 51 -24.50 -1.39 -0.95
CA LYS A 51 -25.74 -0.91 -0.26
C LYS A 51 -25.57 0.47 0.37
N LEU A 52 -24.37 0.82 0.78
CA LEU A 52 -24.07 2.13 1.36
C LEU A 52 -23.87 3.18 0.26
N LEU A 53 -23.23 2.85 -0.86
CA LEU A 53 -23.05 3.76 -1.99
C LEU A 53 -24.39 4.25 -2.55
N VAL A 54 -25.34 3.36 -2.75
CA VAL A 54 -26.65 3.71 -3.32
C VAL A 54 -27.57 4.50 -2.36
N LYS A 55 -27.12 4.78 -1.14
CA LYS A 55 -27.83 5.73 -0.23
C LYS A 55 -27.48 7.17 -0.49
N THR A 56 -26.49 7.44 -1.35
CA THR A 56 -26.15 8.79 -1.82
C THR A 56 -27.27 9.33 -2.72
N ASP A 57 -27.32 10.65 -2.91
CA ASP A 57 -28.29 11.28 -3.81
C ASP A 57 -28.19 10.70 -5.22
N LYS A 58 -29.35 10.47 -5.85
CA LYS A 58 -29.45 9.70 -7.11
C LYS A 58 -28.55 10.22 -8.22
N GLN A 59 -28.33 11.55 -8.29
CA GLN A 59 -27.49 12.17 -9.31
C GLN A 59 -26.01 11.73 -9.23
N PHE A 60 -25.52 11.33 -8.05
CA PHE A 60 -24.13 10.94 -7.85
C PHE A 60 -23.92 9.42 -7.95
N ILE A 61 -25.00 8.60 -7.94
CA ILE A 61 -24.87 7.13 -7.85
C ILE A 61 -24.05 6.57 -9.01
N ALA A 62 -24.37 6.94 -10.26
CA ALA A 62 -23.66 6.39 -11.42
C ALA A 62 -22.16 6.75 -11.39
N PRO A 63 -21.75 8.03 -11.29
CA PRO A 63 -20.31 8.36 -11.32
C PRO A 63 -19.54 7.83 -10.12
N ILE A 64 -20.13 7.72 -8.92
CA ILE A 64 -19.41 7.12 -7.78
C ILE A 64 -19.29 5.61 -7.89
N ILE A 65 -20.27 4.91 -8.48
CA ILE A 65 -20.18 3.47 -8.75
C ILE A 65 -19.10 3.18 -9.78
N ASP A 66 -18.98 3.99 -10.83
CA ASP A 66 -17.93 3.85 -11.85
C ASP A 66 -16.54 3.94 -11.20
N VAL A 67 -16.29 4.98 -10.40
CA VAL A 67 -15.02 5.13 -9.64
C VAL A 67 -14.81 3.98 -8.65
N PHE A 68 -15.87 3.56 -7.95
CA PHE A 68 -15.80 2.47 -6.99
C PHE A 68 -15.44 1.14 -7.66
N ASN A 69 -16.04 0.85 -8.81
CA ASN A 69 -15.74 -0.35 -9.59
C ASN A 69 -14.30 -0.34 -10.09
N GLU A 70 -13.83 0.80 -10.63
CA GLU A 70 -12.45 0.95 -11.14
C GLU A 70 -11.43 0.60 -10.06
N PHE A 71 -11.50 1.23 -8.87
CA PHE A 71 -10.52 0.94 -7.84
C PHE A 71 -10.73 -0.45 -7.20
N SER A 72 -11.96 -0.96 -7.14
CA SER A 72 -12.22 -2.29 -6.59
C SER A 72 -11.58 -3.39 -7.43
N ILE A 73 -11.69 -3.29 -8.76
CA ILE A 73 -11.00 -4.18 -9.69
C ILE A 73 -9.48 -4.00 -9.56
N GLY A 74 -9.02 -2.75 -9.51
CA GLY A 74 -7.60 -2.45 -9.35
C GLY A 74 -6.99 -3.09 -8.10
N VAL A 75 -7.68 -3.03 -6.95
CA VAL A 75 -7.20 -3.67 -5.72
C VAL A 75 -7.10 -5.19 -5.88
N CYS A 76 -8.06 -5.84 -6.55
CA CYS A 76 -8.00 -7.28 -6.82
C CYS A 76 -6.82 -7.63 -7.74
N GLU A 77 -6.59 -6.83 -8.81
CA GLU A 77 -5.45 -7.01 -9.72
C GLU A 77 -4.12 -6.80 -8.98
N GLY A 78 -4.02 -5.76 -8.13
CA GLY A 78 -2.84 -5.48 -7.33
C GLY A 78 -2.51 -6.60 -6.36
N GLN A 79 -3.53 -7.19 -5.71
CA GLN A 79 -3.36 -8.35 -4.86
C GLN A 79 -2.90 -9.58 -5.65
N GLN A 80 -3.43 -9.78 -6.86
CA GLN A 80 -2.97 -10.87 -7.72
C GLN A 80 -1.49 -10.71 -8.11
N TYR A 81 -1.06 -9.49 -8.48
CA TYR A 81 0.35 -9.22 -8.76
C TYR A 81 1.24 -9.47 -7.53
N ASP A 82 0.80 -9.06 -6.34
CA ASP A 82 1.57 -9.28 -5.10
C ASP A 82 1.81 -10.78 -4.87
N MET A 83 0.78 -11.60 -5.01
CA MET A 83 0.88 -13.07 -4.92
C MET A 83 1.78 -13.67 -6.01
N ASP A 84 1.63 -13.22 -7.27
CA ASP A 84 2.43 -13.72 -8.39
C ASP A 84 3.92 -13.42 -8.19
N TYR A 85 4.24 -12.23 -7.64
CA TYR A 85 5.62 -11.81 -7.41
C TYR A 85 6.34 -12.63 -6.33
N GLU A 86 5.61 -13.28 -5.40
CA GLU A 86 6.23 -14.20 -4.45
C GLU A 86 6.99 -15.33 -5.14
N SER A 87 6.44 -15.84 -6.27
CA SER A 87 7.02 -16.94 -7.03
C SER A 87 8.03 -16.49 -8.11
N MET A 88 8.02 -15.21 -8.48
CA MET A 88 8.90 -14.67 -9.51
C MET A 88 10.34 -14.55 -9.00
N LYS A 89 11.30 -14.90 -9.88
CA LYS A 89 12.72 -14.76 -9.56
C LYS A 89 13.17 -13.30 -9.50
N TYR A 90 12.63 -12.48 -10.39
CA TYR A 90 12.95 -11.06 -10.51
C TYR A 90 11.66 -10.27 -10.68
N VAL A 91 11.60 -9.11 -10.02
CA VAL A 91 10.55 -8.09 -10.18
C VAL A 91 11.28 -6.76 -10.39
N THR A 92 10.88 -6.00 -11.38
CA THR A 92 11.43 -4.66 -11.64
C THR A 92 10.80 -3.62 -10.73
N GLN A 93 11.44 -2.46 -10.61
CA GLN A 93 10.88 -1.33 -9.86
C GLN A 93 9.55 -0.87 -10.46
N GLU A 94 9.43 -0.88 -11.79
CA GLU A 94 8.21 -0.49 -12.52
C GLU A 94 7.05 -1.46 -12.22
N GLU A 95 7.30 -2.77 -12.26
CA GLU A 95 6.30 -3.79 -11.90
C GLU A 95 5.87 -3.65 -10.44
N TYR A 96 6.82 -3.51 -9.53
CA TYR A 96 6.54 -3.28 -8.11
C TYR A 96 5.70 -2.01 -7.90
N THR A 97 6.10 -0.90 -8.54
CA THR A 97 5.35 0.36 -8.43
C THR A 97 3.93 0.21 -8.96
N LYS A 98 3.74 -0.54 -10.06
CA LYS A 98 2.41 -0.82 -10.60
C LYS A 98 1.57 -1.66 -9.63
N MET A 99 2.16 -2.65 -9.00
CA MET A 99 1.49 -3.49 -8.01
C MET A 99 1.02 -2.66 -6.81
N ILE A 100 1.88 -1.83 -6.20
CA ILE A 100 1.48 -1.00 -5.05
C ILE A 100 0.52 0.14 -5.44
N GLU A 101 0.60 0.65 -6.68
CA GLU A 101 -0.41 1.57 -7.22
C GLU A 101 -1.78 0.91 -7.17
N LEU A 102 -1.90 -0.32 -7.68
CA LEU A 102 -3.16 -1.04 -7.75
C LEU A 102 -3.62 -1.56 -6.38
N LYS A 103 -2.73 -2.20 -5.60
CA LYS A 103 -3.09 -2.79 -4.31
C LYS A 103 -3.45 -1.74 -3.27
N THR A 104 -2.75 -0.60 -3.26
CA THR A 104 -2.84 0.40 -2.18
C THR A 104 -3.34 1.76 -2.66
N ALA A 105 -2.72 2.35 -3.68
CA ALA A 105 -2.94 3.75 -4.02
C ALA A 105 -4.29 4.03 -4.70
N VAL A 106 -4.82 3.09 -5.50
CA VAL A 106 -6.10 3.29 -6.20
C VAL A 106 -7.27 3.45 -5.24
N LEU A 107 -7.21 2.86 -4.04
CA LEU A 107 -8.25 3.04 -3.02
C LEU A 107 -8.27 4.47 -2.49
N LEU A 108 -7.10 5.06 -2.23
CA LEU A 108 -6.98 6.46 -1.82
C LEU A 108 -7.44 7.39 -2.94
N LYS A 109 -6.99 7.14 -4.18
CA LYS A 109 -7.44 7.84 -5.39
C LYS A 109 -8.96 7.87 -5.46
N GLY A 110 -9.58 6.70 -5.47
CA GLY A 110 -11.03 6.57 -5.61
C GLY A 110 -11.82 7.16 -4.44
N ALA A 111 -11.33 7.01 -3.20
CA ALA A 111 -11.96 7.63 -2.02
C ALA A 111 -12.03 9.16 -2.14
N LEU A 112 -10.96 9.80 -2.59
CA LEU A 112 -10.88 11.24 -2.80
C LEU A 112 -11.75 11.69 -3.98
N GLN A 113 -11.72 10.94 -5.09
CA GLN A 113 -12.57 11.23 -6.25
C GLN A 113 -14.06 11.14 -5.91
N ILE A 114 -14.49 10.11 -5.17
CA ILE A 114 -15.87 10.00 -4.69
C ILE A 114 -16.25 11.20 -3.83
N GLY A 115 -15.35 11.62 -2.93
CA GLY A 115 -15.59 12.83 -2.13
C GLY A 115 -15.74 14.09 -2.97
N ALA A 116 -14.91 14.26 -4.01
CA ALA A 116 -14.97 15.40 -4.93
C ALA A 116 -16.25 15.39 -5.80
N ILE A 117 -16.67 14.22 -6.29
CA ILE A 117 -17.92 14.05 -7.05
C ILE A 117 -19.13 14.47 -6.19
N ILE A 118 -19.21 14.00 -4.94
CA ILE A 118 -20.29 14.37 -4.02
C ILE A 118 -20.25 15.87 -3.67
N GLY A 119 -19.05 16.45 -3.65
CA GLY A 119 -18.83 17.88 -3.45
C GLY A 119 -19.05 18.72 -4.71
N GLU A 120 -19.55 18.14 -5.80
CA GLU A 120 -19.83 18.82 -7.09
C GLU A 120 -18.60 19.55 -7.66
N ALA A 121 -17.42 18.92 -7.50
CA ALA A 121 -16.19 19.45 -8.05
C ALA A 121 -16.18 19.33 -9.59
N ARG A 122 -15.39 20.18 -10.25
CA ARG A 122 -15.18 20.09 -11.70
C ARG A 122 -14.39 18.83 -12.05
N ASP A 123 -14.57 18.31 -13.26
CA ASP A 123 -13.87 17.11 -13.74
C ASP A 123 -12.35 17.25 -13.62
N SER A 124 -11.79 18.44 -13.90
CA SER A 124 -10.37 18.74 -13.72
C SER A 124 -9.91 18.58 -12.25
N ASP A 125 -10.72 19.05 -11.30
CA ASP A 125 -10.40 18.96 -9.88
C ASP A 125 -10.57 17.51 -9.36
N ILE A 126 -11.55 16.76 -9.90
CA ILE A 126 -11.72 15.32 -9.62
C ILE A 126 -10.51 14.53 -10.13
N HIS A 127 -9.99 14.88 -11.30
CA HIS A 127 -8.76 14.27 -11.83
C HIS A 127 -7.56 14.56 -10.93
N GLU A 128 -7.28 15.83 -10.62
CA GLU A 128 -6.11 16.23 -9.86
C GLU A 128 -6.13 15.72 -8.41
N ILE A 129 -7.30 15.68 -7.76
CA ILE A 129 -7.41 15.08 -6.43
C ILE A 129 -7.21 13.56 -6.47
N GLY A 130 -7.58 12.91 -7.56
CA GLY A 130 -7.26 11.51 -7.82
C GLY A 130 -5.76 11.28 -7.98
N GLU A 131 -5.06 12.12 -8.76
CA GLU A 131 -3.60 12.06 -8.91
C GLU A 131 -2.88 12.32 -7.58
N PHE A 132 -3.37 13.27 -6.77
CA PHE A 132 -2.90 13.43 -5.39
C PHE A 132 -3.02 12.14 -4.59
N GLY A 133 -4.22 11.54 -4.58
CA GLY A 133 -4.47 10.29 -3.84
C GLY A 133 -3.60 9.12 -4.28
N LYS A 134 -3.39 8.99 -5.60
CA LYS A 134 -2.50 7.97 -6.17
C LYS A 134 -1.06 8.17 -5.71
N ASN A 135 -0.51 9.36 -5.90
CA ASN A 135 0.89 9.62 -5.59
C ASN A 135 1.18 9.52 -4.09
N ILE A 136 0.29 10.03 -3.23
CA ILE A 136 0.46 9.89 -1.78
C ILE A 136 0.29 8.44 -1.31
N GLY A 137 -0.56 7.64 -1.99
CA GLY A 137 -0.72 6.22 -1.70
C GLY A 137 0.52 5.40 -2.05
N ILE A 138 1.17 5.70 -3.18
CA ILE A 138 2.45 5.07 -3.54
C ILE A 138 3.54 5.48 -2.54
N ALA A 139 3.67 6.77 -2.21
CA ALA A 139 4.63 7.25 -1.23
C ALA A 139 4.42 6.57 0.15
N PHE A 140 3.16 6.40 0.56
CA PHE A 140 2.79 5.72 1.79
C PHE A 140 3.26 4.26 1.81
N GLN A 141 3.05 3.49 0.74
CA GLN A 141 3.48 2.10 0.67
C GLN A 141 5.01 1.97 0.68
N LEU A 142 5.71 2.82 -0.09
CA LEU A 142 7.17 2.87 -0.07
C LEU A 142 7.72 3.22 1.33
N GLN A 143 7.02 4.08 2.06
CA GLN A 143 7.35 4.41 3.46
C GLN A 143 7.10 3.22 4.39
N ASP A 144 6.02 2.46 4.19
CA ASP A 144 5.75 1.24 4.97
C ASP A 144 6.85 0.19 4.78
N ASP A 145 7.31 -0.03 3.53
CA ASP A 145 8.44 -0.93 3.24
C ASP A 145 9.72 -0.47 3.96
N LEU A 146 9.99 0.84 3.93
CA LEU A 146 11.15 1.41 4.62
C LEU A 146 11.06 1.22 6.14
N LEU A 147 9.88 1.42 6.70
CA LEU A 147 9.63 1.28 8.14
C LEU A 147 9.65 -0.20 8.59
N ASP A 148 9.26 -1.15 7.74
CA ASP A 148 9.41 -2.57 8.07
C ASP A 148 10.89 -2.93 8.29
N ALA A 149 11.79 -2.42 7.45
CA ALA A 149 13.22 -2.70 7.55
C ALA A 149 13.95 -1.85 8.62
N TYR A 150 13.59 -0.57 8.76
CA TYR A 150 14.36 0.43 9.52
C TYR A 150 13.58 1.07 10.69
N GLY A 151 12.30 0.77 10.83
CA GLY A 151 11.45 1.35 11.88
C GLY A 151 11.81 0.84 13.28
N ASP A 152 11.50 1.64 14.29
CA ASP A 152 11.66 1.24 15.69
C ASP A 152 10.54 0.27 16.09
N SER A 153 10.92 -0.97 16.40
CA SER A 153 9.98 -2.04 16.79
C SER A 153 9.14 -1.71 18.03
N THR A 154 9.63 -0.81 18.90
CA THR A 154 8.91 -0.39 20.11
C THR A 154 7.73 0.52 19.78
N VAL A 155 7.80 1.22 18.67
CA VAL A 155 6.78 2.18 18.22
C VAL A 155 5.82 1.51 17.20
N PHE A 156 6.36 0.65 16.32
CA PHE A 156 5.60 0.00 15.24
C PHE A 156 4.72 -1.16 15.69
N GLY A 157 5.01 -1.75 16.87
CA GLY A 157 4.27 -2.90 17.39
C GLY A 157 4.39 -4.20 16.56
N LYS A 158 5.25 -4.21 15.51
CA LYS A 158 5.63 -5.37 14.70
C LYS A 158 7.12 -5.67 14.88
N LYS A 159 7.51 -6.91 14.68
CA LYS A 159 8.94 -7.26 14.61
C LYS A 159 9.53 -6.65 13.34
N GLN A 160 10.68 -5.99 13.48
CA GLN A 160 11.44 -5.42 12.37
C GLN A 160 11.83 -6.51 11.35
N GLY A 161 11.75 -6.16 10.05
CA GLY A 161 12.19 -7.03 8.95
C GLY A 161 11.22 -8.17 8.62
N GLY A 162 9.93 -8.00 8.89
CA GLY A 162 8.91 -8.99 8.53
C GLY A 162 8.94 -9.34 7.03
N ASP A 163 9.09 -8.35 6.17
CA ASP A 163 9.18 -8.54 4.71
C ASP A 163 10.47 -9.26 4.30
N ILE A 164 11.57 -9.01 4.99
CA ILE A 164 12.85 -9.73 4.77
C ILE A 164 12.68 -11.21 5.14
N VAL A 165 12.07 -11.50 6.28
CA VAL A 165 11.81 -12.87 6.74
C VAL A 165 10.90 -13.61 5.75
N ALA A 166 9.86 -12.95 5.25
CA ALA A 166 8.91 -13.49 4.29
C ALA A 166 9.44 -13.56 2.85
N ASN A 167 10.67 -13.14 2.57
CA ASN A 167 11.24 -13.07 1.22
C ASN A 167 10.46 -12.18 0.25
N LYS A 168 9.74 -11.17 0.74
CA LYS A 168 8.95 -10.26 -0.10
C LYS A 168 9.85 -9.45 -1.05
N LYS A 169 9.35 -9.22 -2.26
CA LYS A 169 10.00 -8.40 -3.30
C LYS A 169 9.63 -6.91 -3.10
N THR A 170 9.98 -6.35 -1.93
CA THR A 170 9.78 -4.92 -1.67
C THR A 170 10.73 -4.06 -2.50
N ILE A 171 10.50 -2.75 -2.52
CA ILE A 171 11.37 -1.81 -3.23
C ILE A 171 12.82 -1.89 -2.73
N LEU A 172 13.03 -2.11 -1.43
CA LEU A 172 14.37 -2.26 -0.84
C LEU A 172 15.08 -3.49 -1.39
N THR A 173 14.39 -4.61 -1.41
CA THR A 173 14.91 -5.89 -1.95
C THR A 173 15.25 -5.75 -3.44
N ILE A 174 14.35 -5.17 -4.23
CA ILE A 174 14.56 -4.97 -5.68
C ILE A 174 15.78 -4.10 -5.95
N LYS A 175 15.90 -2.96 -5.25
CA LYS A 175 17.05 -2.08 -5.39
C LYS A 175 18.34 -2.74 -4.92
N ALA A 176 18.29 -3.50 -3.82
CA ALA A 176 19.46 -4.22 -3.33
C ALA A 176 20.00 -5.23 -4.36
N PHE A 177 19.13 -6.02 -4.97
CA PHE A 177 19.53 -6.94 -6.05
C PHE A 177 20.10 -6.21 -7.28
N ASN A 178 19.60 -5.02 -7.60
CA ASN A 178 20.11 -4.22 -8.73
C ASN A 178 21.48 -3.59 -8.44
N ASN A 179 21.73 -3.19 -7.19
CA ASN A 179 22.93 -2.44 -6.79
C ASN A 179 24.05 -3.35 -6.29
N ALA A 180 23.73 -4.50 -5.68
CA ALA A 180 24.71 -5.40 -5.09
C ALA A 180 25.65 -6.03 -6.12
N LYS A 181 26.92 -6.21 -5.71
CA LYS A 181 27.98 -6.83 -6.51
C LYS A 181 28.84 -7.74 -5.62
N GLY A 182 29.53 -8.71 -6.25
CA GLY A 182 30.43 -9.60 -5.53
C GLY A 182 29.74 -10.36 -4.39
N SER A 183 30.35 -10.38 -3.22
CA SER A 183 29.83 -11.12 -2.05
C SER A 183 28.44 -10.66 -1.64
N ASN A 184 28.11 -9.38 -1.64
CA ASN A 184 26.79 -8.87 -1.27
C ASN A 184 25.69 -9.44 -2.17
N LEU A 185 25.94 -9.63 -3.47
CA LEU A 185 24.97 -10.24 -4.39
C LEU A 185 24.82 -11.75 -4.13
N GLU A 186 25.92 -12.46 -3.88
CA GLU A 186 25.91 -13.88 -3.54
C GLU A 186 25.17 -14.13 -2.22
N ASP A 187 25.43 -13.32 -1.21
CA ASP A 187 24.76 -13.39 0.09
C ASP A 187 23.25 -13.10 -0.01
N LEU A 188 22.84 -12.06 -0.79
CA LEU A 188 21.44 -11.81 -1.06
C LEU A 188 20.74 -13.02 -1.69
N HIS A 189 21.36 -13.63 -2.70
CA HIS A 189 20.81 -14.84 -3.30
C HIS A 189 20.65 -15.97 -2.28
N ASN A 190 21.64 -16.18 -1.43
CA ASN A 190 21.59 -17.20 -0.38
C ASN A 190 20.47 -16.91 0.62
N PHE A 191 20.33 -15.67 1.09
CA PHE A 191 19.30 -15.28 2.06
C PHE A 191 17.88 -15.40 1.50
N TYR A 192 17.66 -15.04 0.23
CA TYR A 192 16.32 -15.07 -0.39
C TYR A 192 15.94 -16.43 -1.00
N GLN A 193 16.89 -17.36 -1.15
CA GLN A 193 16.60 -18.73 -1.54
C GLN A 193 16.34 -19.65 -0.34
N THR A 194 16.81 -19.28 0.86
CA THR A 194 16.71 -20.09 2.07
C THR A 194 15.52 -19.67 2.90
N THR A 195 14.54 -20.57 3.06
CA THR A 195 13.30 -20.29 3.82
C THR A 195 13.40 -20.63 5.31
N THR A 196 14.49 -21.30 5.74
CA THR A 196 14.64 -21.84 7.11
C THR A 196 15.66 -21.10 7.97
N LEU A 197 16.20 -19.95 7.50
CA LEU A 197 17.14 -19.15 8.28
C LEU A 197 16.45 -18.47 9.46
N ASP A 198 17.13 -18.48 10.61
CA ASP A 198 16.69 -17.73 11.78
C ASP A 198 16.60 -16.23 11.45
N ALA A 199 15.45 -15.65 11.73
CA ALA A 199 15.21 -14.22 11.53
C ALA A 199 16.24 -13.34 12.26
N ALA A 200 16.73 -13.79 13.43
CA ALA A 200 17.75 -13.08 14.20
C ALA A 200 19.12 -13.01 13.49
N ILE A 201 19.36 -13.90 12.52
CA ILE A 201 20.56 -13.89 11.68
C ILE A 201 20.28 -13.20 10.36
N LYS A 202 19.18 -13.56 9.68
CA LYS A 202 18.86 -13.07 8.34
C LYS A 202 18.64 -11.57 8.29
N VAL A 203 17.81 -11.03 9.18
CA VAL A 203 17.39 -9.62 9.13
C VAL A 203 18.59 -8.66 9.25
N PRO A 204 19.48 -8.77 10.27
CA PRO A 204 20.61 -7.85 10.38
C PRO A 204 21.58 -7.95 9.20
N GLU A 205 21.83 -9.15 8.67
CA GLU A 205 22.75 -9.31 7.53
C GLU A 205 22.17 -8.71 6.24
N VAL A 206 20.88 -8.89 5.99
CA VAL A 206 20.21 -8.27 4.82
C VAL A 206 20.17 -6.75 4.98
N ILE A 207 19.86 -6.20 6.16
CA ILE A 207 19.90 -4.76 6.40
C ILE A 207 21.29 -4.18 6.16
N LYS A 208 22.34 -4.88 6.59
CA LYS A 208 23.73 -4.47 6.29
C LYS A 208 23.98 -4.38 4.78
N ILE A 209 23.50 -5.34 3.98
CA ILE A 209 23.61 -5.26 2.52
C ILE A 209 22.80 -4.10 1.97
N PHE A 210 21.60 -3.82 2.52
CA PHE A 210 20.80 -2.65 2.16
C PHE A 210 21.54 -1.34 2.41
N ASP A 211 22.26 -1.21 3.54
CA ASP A 211 23.08 -0.05 3.87
C ASP A 211 24.27 0.07 2.92
N ASP A 212 25.02 -1.03 2.69
CA ASP A 212 26.16 -1.06 1.76
C ASP A 212 25.76 -0.68 0.32
N THR A 213 24.55 -0.99 -0.08
CA THR A 213 24.00 -0.72 -1.42
C THR A 213 23.21 0.58 -1.52
N LYS A 214 23.08 1.33 -0.41
CA LYS A 214 22.41 2.64 -0.31
C LYS A 214 20.94 2.64 -0.74
N VAL A 215 20.27 1.50 -0.58
CA VAL A 215 18.87 1.41 -1.00
C VAL A 215 17.93 2.23 -0.13
N LYS A 216 18.32 2.52 1.12
CA LYS A 216 17.58 3.39 2.02
C LYS A 216 17.46 4.79 1.42
N GLU A 217 18.58 5.41 1.10
CA GLU A 217 18.64 6.77 0.55
C GLU A 217 17.91 6.86 -0.80
N GLU A 218 18.09 5.84 -1.65
CA GLU A 218 17.39 5.79 -2.93
C GLU A 218 15.87 5.64 -2.78
N THR A 219 15.43 4.92 -1.75
CA THR A 219 14.00 4.75 -1.46
C THR A 219 13.42 6.04 -0.87
N GLU A 220 14.12 6.70 0.04
CA GLU A 220 13.75 8.02 0.59
C GLU A 220 13.60 9.07 -0.53
N LEU A 221 14.50 9.06 -1.51
CA LEU A 221 14.40 9.94 -2.68
C LEU A 221 13.16 9.61 -3.52
N LEU A 222 12.87 8.33 -3.74
CA LEU A 222 11.68 7.90 -4.50
C LEU A 222 10.40 8.31 -3.79
N ILE A 223 10.31 8.14 -2.48
CA ILE A 223 9.22 8.60 -1.62
C ILE A 223 9.02 10.11 -1.79
N SER A 224 10.11 10.88 -1.65
CA SER A 224 10.08 12.34 -1.81
C SER A 224 9.55 12.76 -3.18
N ASN A 225 9.95 12.07 -4.25
CA ASN A 225 9.48 12.36 -5.61
C ASN A 225 7.96 12.15 -5.76
N TYR A 226 7.41 11.07 -5.20
CA TYR A 226 5.95 10.83 -5.22
C TYR A 226 5.20 11.84 -4.35
N TYR A 227 5.76 12.20 -3.19
CA TYR A 227 5.19 13.24 -2.33
C TYR A 227 5.13 14.60 -3.06
N MET A 228 6.19 15.01 -3.74
CA MET A 228 6.21 16.25 -4.52
C MET A 228 5.16 16.23 -5.65
N LYS A 229 5.04 15.12 -6.39
CA LYS A 229 3.98 14.96 -7.40
C LYS A 229 2.57 15.09 -6.80
N ALA A 230 2.36 14.56 -5.60
CA ALA A 230 1.08 14.72 -4.90
C ALA A 230 0.80 16.20 -4.57
N LEU A 231 1.78 16.94 -4.06
CA LEU A 231 1.64 18.37 -3.78
C LEU A 231 1.37 19.19 -5.07
N GLU A 232 2.07 18.88 -6.16
CA GLU A 232 1.83 19.51 -7.47
C GLU A 232 0.39 19.33 -7.95
N SER A 233 -0.21 18.15 -7.72
CA SER A 233 -1.60 17.91 -8.04
C SER A 233 -2.56 18.78 -7.20
N ILE A 234 -2.30 18.93 -5.89
CA ILE A 234 -3.08 19.84 -5.03
C ILE A 234 -3.02 21.28 -5.54
N GLU A 235 -1.86 21.75 -5.99
CA GLU A 235 -1.73 23.15 -6.46
C GLU A 235 -2.58 23.43 -7.68
N LYS A 236 -2.83 22.46 -8.54
CA LYS A 236 -3.68 22.61 -9.74
C LYS A 236 -5.19 22.64 -9.45
N ILE A 237 -5.64 22.19 -8.27
CA ILE A 237 -7.06 22.23 -7.88
C ILE A 237 -7.47 23.68 -7.65
N GLU A 238 -8.56 24.14 -8.30
CA GLU A 238 -9.05 25.51 -8.19
C GLU A 238 -10.02 25.70 -7.01
N VAL A 239 -9.48 25.63 -5.80
CA VAL A 239 -10.20 25.94 -4.55
C VAL A 239 -9.40 26.91 -3.69
N SER A 240 -10.04 27.48 -2.65
CA SER A 240 -9.34 28.39 -1.73
C SER A 240 -8.16 27.68 -1.03
N PRO A 241 -7.06 28.40 -0.72
CA PRO A 241 -5.91 27.82 -0.03
C PRO A 241 -6.26 27.07 1.26
N SER A 242 -7.23 27.57 2.04
CA SER A 242 -7.69 26.94 3.28
C SER A 242 -8.32 25.56 3.08
N ARG A 243 -8.88 25.27 1.91
CA ARG A 243 -9.39 23.92 1.57
C ARG A 243 -8.27 22.96 1.19
N LYS A 244 -7.20 23.48 0.56
CA LYS A 244 -6.01 22.70 0.22
C LYS A 244 -5.19 22.30 1.46
N GLU A 245 -5.17 23.15 2.49
CA GLU A 245 -4.38 22.97 3.71
C GLU A 245 -4.68 21.65 4.43
N VAL A 246 -5.94 21.21 4.44
CA VAL A 246 -6.34 19.93 5.03
C VAL A 246 -5.62 18.76 4.34
N LEU A 247 -5.62 18.73 3.00
CA LEU A 247 -4.97 17.68 2.20
C LEU A 247 -3.45 17.73 2.35
N SER A 248 -2.86 18.92 2.32
CA SER A 248 -1.42 19.12 2.53
C SER A 248 -0.99 18.65 3.93
N THR A 249 -1.80 18.92 4.96
CA THR A 249 -1.55 18.45 6.32
C THR A 249 -1.61 16.93 6.41
N ILE A 250 -2.57 16.30 5.74
CA ILE A 250 -2.68 14.83 5.69
C ILE A 250 -1.42 14.25 5.00
N ALA A 251 -1.04 14.80 3.84
CA ALA A 251 0.16 14.37 3.12
C ALA A 251 1.41 14.49 4.00
N GLN A 252 1.59 15.62 4.69
CA GLN A 252 2.71 15.82 5.59
C GLN A 252 2.74 14.79 6.74
N ARG A 253 1.59 14.51 7.34
CA ARG A 253 1.48 13.50 8.42
C ARG A 253 1.87 12.10 7.94
N ILE A 254 1.49 11.74 6.72
CA ILE A 254 1.88 10.46 6.10
C ILE A 254 3.40 10.40 5.96
N MET A 255 4.04 11.47 5.49
CA MET A 255 5.48 11.53 5.26
C MET A 255 6.31 11.63 6.54
N THR A 256 5.77 12.23 7.60
CA THR A 256 6.47 12.38 8.90
C THR A 256 6.18 11.23 9.87
N ARG A 257 5.44 10.22 9.41
CA ARG A 257 5.12 9.04 10.19
C ARG A 257 6.40 8.25 10.49
N ASN A 258 6.73 8.15 11.77
CA ASN A 258 7.85 7.35 12.28
C ASN A 258 7.37 5.98 12.82
N SER A 259 6.09 5.69 12.71
CA SER A 259 5.42 4.48 13.21
C SER A 259 4.10 4.23 12.46
#